data_81244abe9189088ea554981d5d75a808
#
_entry.id   81244abe9189088ea554981d5d75a808
#
_cell.length_a   1.000
_cell.length_b   1.000
_cell.length_c   1.000
_cell.angle_alpha   90.00
_cell.angle_beta   90.00
_cell.angle_gamma   90.00
#
_symmetry.space_group_name_H-M   'P 1'
#
loop_
_entity.id
_entity.type
_entity.pdbx_description
1 polymer ?
#
loop_
_entity_poly.entity_id
_entity_poly.type
_entity_poly.pdbx_seq_one_letter_code
_entity_poly.pdbx_strand_id
1 'polypeptide(L)'
;MLMLLLLLYTAHLDLALLQIASAQPVTEPEAAMVWPQPQKQVLGTTSGYLATKDKFAFVAANPAAAASAPLHQAMIRYRAIIFQREPEAMTWIGRCDPDERQLRWPCPPPPVVPSRTLVLQTLNITIGSPDETLSLSTSENYTLSVVFPSASLFADTVYGAMRGLESFAQLVQPDHSIRSQQIVDFPRFPFRATMVDTSRHWLPVPLLKAHLDAMSYNKMNVLHMHISDMPSFPFVSTSLPQLSAQGAFDSNHVYSPAIIAELIAYAKARGIRVIAEFDVPSHTYPSWDPIGVRGGNSTLLANCSEYPFGFLRVDLESTYDFLGTLLADVSKAFPDSIYNIGGDEMNDACWNQSAEVASFMKTQGFNGSDLTGYFARRLFDIVRTRSALYHVSSSRHSQLLSLSLFCVTLIGH
;
A
#
# COMPACT_ATOMS: atom_id res chain seq x y z
N MET A 1 26.32 -34.61 -32.71
CA MET A 1 26.24 -34.03 -31.36
C MET A 1 25.00 -33.16 -31.15
N LEU A 2 24.59 -32.31 -32.09
CA LEU A 2 23.40 -31.47 -31.98
C LEU A 2 22.08 -32.24 -31.96
N MET A 3 21.99 -33.35 -32.72
CA MET A 3 20.79 -34.17 -32.81
C MET A 3 20.53 -35.03 -31.54
N LEU A 4 21.57 -35.36 -30.79
CA LEU A 4 21.46 -36.09 -29.52
C LEU A 4 20.98 -35.17 -28.37
N LEU A 5 21.33 -33.88 -28.42
CA LEU A 5 20.87 -32.86 -27.46
C LEU A 5 19.38 -32.51 -27.68
N LEU A 6 18.92 -32.48 -28.93
CA LEU A 6 17.47 -32.23 -29.22
C LEU A 6 16.61 -33.42 -28.75
N LEU A 7 17.06 -34.68 -28.91
CA LEU A 7 16.34 -35.87 -28.44
C LEU A 7 16.27 -35.94 -26.91
N LEU A 8 17.31 -35.49 -26.19
CA LEU A 8 17.30 -35.41 -24.74
C LEU A 8 16.40 -34.30 -24.22
N TYR A 9 16.29 -33.16 -24.97
CA TYR A 9 15.41 -32.07 -24.61
C TYR A 9 13.93 -32.40 -24.76
N THR A 10 13.56 -33.13 -25.86
CA THR A 10 12.17 -33.61 -26.06
C THR A 10 11.79 -34.68 -25.05
N ALA A 11 12.67 -35.59 -24.69
CA ALA A 11 12.41 -36.59 -23.66
C ALA A 11 12.22 -36.00 -22.26
N HIS A 12 12.90 -34.91 -21.94
CA HIS A 12 12.70 -34.17 -20.66
C HIS A 12 11.38 -33.36 -20.63
N LEU A 13 10.94 -32.81 -21.77
CA LEU A 13 9.64 -32.16 -21.87
C LEU A 13 8.49 -33.16 -21.72
N ASP A 14 8.59 -34.34 -22.33
CA ASP A 14 7.58 -35.41 -22.23
C ASP A 14 7.48 -35.97 -20.80
N LEU A 15 8.61 -36.10 -20.07
CA LEU A 15 8.59 -36.53 -18.66
C LEU A 15 7.98 -35.44 -17.75
N ALA A 16 8.24 -34.16 -18.02
CA ALA A 16 7.65 -33.04 -17.26
C ALA A 16 6.14 -32.95 -17.52
N LEU A 17 5.69 -33.15 -18.75
CA LEU A 17 4.27 -33.17 -19.09
C LEU A 17 3.55 -34.39 -18.52
N LEU A 18 4.20 -35.57 -18.45
CA LEU A 18 3.67 -36.78 -17.80
C LEU A 18 3.57 -36.63 -16.27
N GLN A 19 4.46 -35.87 -15.62
CA GLN A 19 4.35 -35.57 -14.19
C GLN A 19 3.23 -34.60 -13.88
N ILE A 20 2.90 -33.68 -14.79
CA ILE A 20 1.72 -32.78 -14.65
C ILE A 20 0.40 -33.54 -14.85
N ALA A 21 0.40 -34.59 -15.70
CA ALA A 21 -0.80 -35.41 -15.97
C ALA A 21 -1.11 -36.43 -14.86
N SER A 22 -0.18 -36.69 -13.91
CA SER A 22 -0.39 -37.59 -12.78
C SER A 22 -0.79 -36.89 -11.47
N ALA A 23 -1.06 -35.60 -11.52
CA ALA A 23 -1.68 -34.92 -10.39
C ALA A 23 -3.05 -35.55 -10.12
N GLN A 24 -3.16 -36.31 -9.02
CA GLN A 24 -4.44 -36.89 -8.57
C GLN A 24 -5.47 -35.79 -8.50
N PRO A 25 -6.71 -35.99 -8.96
CA PRO A 25 -7.75 -34.99 -8.79
C PRO A 25 -7.90 -34.74 -7.28
N VAL A 26 -7.74 -33.48 -6.89
CA VAL A 26 -8.02 -33.06 -5.52
C VAL A 26 -9.50 -33.29 -5.27
N THR A 27 -9.83 -34.36 -4.55
CA THR A 27 -11.20 -34.86 -4.34
C THR A 27 -11.87 -34.24 -3.10
N GLU A 28 -11.27 -33.22 -2.47
CA GLU A 28 -11.94 -32.45 -1.42
C GLU A 28 -12.30 -31.07 -1.98
N PRO A 29 -13.51 -30.54 -1.68
CA PRO A 29 -13.81 -29.15 -1.99
C PRO A 29 -12.75 -28.31 -1.27
N GLU A 30 -11.94 -27.59 -2.04
CA GLU A 30 -10.93 -26.69 -1.49
C GLU A 30 -11.58 -25.85 -0.41
N ALA A 31 -11.13 -26.02 0.83
CA ALA A 31 -11.57 -25.18 1.92
C ALA A 31 -11.26 -23.75 1.51
N ALA A 32 -12.27 -22.85 1.63
CA ALA A 32 -12.09 -21.46 1.29
C ALA A 32 -10.79 -20.93 1.90
N MET A 33 -9.80 -20.68 1.03
CA MET A 33 -8.50 -20.20 1.48
C MET A 33 -8.59 -18.69 1.72
N VAL A 34 -8.20 -18.27 2.91
CA VAL A 34 -8.07 -16.86 3.23
C VAL A 34 -6.75 -16.35 2.65
N TRP A 35 -6.79 -15.23 1.96
CA TRP A 35 -5.62 -14.57 1.42
C TRP A 35 -5.41 -13.18 2.06
N PRO A 36 -4.18 -12.84 2.48
CA PRO A 36 -3.02 -13.72 2.67
C PRO A 36 -3.31 -14.86 3.64
N GLN A 37 -2.60 -15.98 3.49
CA GLN A 37 -2.79 -17.17 4.34
C GLN A 37 -2.59 -16.79 5.83
N PRO A 38 -3.54 -17.09 6.70
CA PRO A 38 -3.43 -16.76 8.12
C PRO A 38 -2.35 -17.61 8.81
N GLN A 39 -1.83 -17.13 9.93
CA GLN A 39 -0.79 -17.82 10.71
C GLN A 39 -1.28 -19.18 11.21
N LYS A 40 -2.57 -19.28 11.58
CA LYS A 40 -3.20 -20.53 11.97
C LYS A 40 -4.64 -20.58 11.51
N GLN A 41 -5.02 -21.67 10.86
CA GLN A 41 -6.41 -21.97 10.49
C GLN A 41 -6.73 -23.41 10.87
N VAL A 42 -7.82 -23.62 11.58
CA VAL A 42 -8.34 -24.93 11.96
C VAL A 42 -9.76 -25.07 11.44
N LEU A 43 -9.94 -25.97 10.50
CA LEU A 43 -11.24 -26.25 9.88
C LEU A 43 -12.09 -27.11 10.79
N GLY A 44 -13.35 -26.72 10.99
CA GLY A 44 -14.36 -27.57 11.61
C GLY A 44 -15.01 -28.50 10.58
N THR A 45 -15.89 -29.35 11.04
CA THR A 45 -16.60 -30.34 10.19
C THR A 45 -18.01 -29.88 9.79
N THR A 46 -18.47 -28.74 10.32
CA THR A 46 -19.84 -28.26 10.15
C THR A 46 -19.86 -27.14 9.10
N SER A 47 -20.81 -27.19 8.19
CA SER A 47 -21.09 -26.12 7.23
C SER A 47 -22.54 -25.65 7.33
N GLY A 48 -22.80 -24.38 7.04
CA GLY A 48 -24.10 -23.76 7.04
C GLY A 48 -24.10 -22.52 6.17
N TYR A 49 -25.09 -21.68 6.32
CA TYR A 49 -25.28 -20.48 5.51
C TYR A 49 -25.38 -19.23 6.39
N LEU A 50 -24.99 -18.09 5.87
CA LEU A 50 -25.35 -16.82 6.50
C LEU A 50 -26.89 -16.65 6.45
N ALA A 51 -27.42 -16.00 7.48
CA ALA A 51 -28.77 -15.48 7.40
C ALA A 51 -28.89 -14.50 6.23
N THR A 52 -30.10 -14.29 5.74
CA THR A 52 -30.37 -13.34 4.65
C THR A 52 -29.87 -11.93 5.00
N LYS A 53 -29.62 -11.10 3.98
CA LYS A 53 -29.06 -9.75 4.12
C LYS A 53 -29.76 -8.92 5.21
N ASP A 54 -31.07 -9.02 5.33
CA ASP A 54 -31.88 -8.31 6.32
C ASP A 54 -31.82 -8.91 7.73
N LYS A 55 -31.40 -10.17 7.88
CA LYS A 55 -31.35 -10.92 9.16
C LYS A 55 -29.96 -11.12 9.71
N PHE A 56 -28.91 -11.10 8.85
CA PHE A 56 -27.53 -11.18 9.32
C PHE A 56 -27.05 -9.86 9.92
N ALA A 57 -26.38 -9.90 11.05
CA ALA A 57 -25.85 -8.71 11.70
C ALA A 57 -24.37 -8.83 12.09
N PHE A 58 -23.60 -7.79 11.82
CA PHE A 58 -22.39 -7.50 12.56
C PHE A 58 -22.76 -6.79 13.86
N VAL A 59 -22.23 -7.26 14.98
CA VAL A 59 -22.56 -6.75 16.32
C VAL A 59 -21.28 -6.23 16.99
N ALA A 60 -21.26 -4.95 17.33
CA ALA A 60 -20.21 -4.38 18.17
C ALA A 60 -20.44 -4.85 19.61
N ALA A 61 -19.64 -5.83 20.08
CA ALA A 61 -19.95 -6.63 21.27
C ALA A 61 -19.38 -6.06 22.58
N ASN A 62 -18.57 -4.96 22.51
CA ASN A 62 -18.11 -4.27 23.70
C ASN A 62 -18.12 -2.74 23.52
N PRO A 63 -17.99 -1.94 24.60
CA PRO A 63 -18.05 -0.48 24.52
C PRO A 63 -17.04 0.14 23.54
N ALA A 64 -15.82 -0.39 23.47
CA ALA A 64 -14.79 0.10 22.55
C ALA A 64 -15.21 -0.12 21.08
N ALA A 65 -15.74 -1.29 20.75
CA ALA A 65 -16.28 -1.57 19.41
C ALA A 65 -17.52 -0.71 19.10
N ALA A 66 -18.42 -0.55 20.06
CA ALA A 66 -19.64 0.25 19.88
C ALA A 66 -19.35 1.75 19.66
N ALA A 67 -18.26 2.28 20.23
CA ALA A 67 -17.88 3.67 20.07
C ALA A 67 -17.05 3.94 18.78
N SER A 68 -16.52 2.91 18.12
CA SER A 68 -15.61 3.08 16.99
C SER A 68 -16.33 3.38 15.68
N ALA A 69 -16.25 4.63 15.24
CA ALA A 69 -16.78 5.04 13.94
C ALA A 69 -16.11 4.33 12.75
N PRO A 70 -14.76 4.15 12.71
CA PRO A 70 -14.10 3.37 11.67
C PRO A 70 -14.56 1.90 11.60
N LEU A 71 -14.84 1.26 12.74
CA LEU A 71 -15.39 -0.09 12.76
C LEU A 71 -16.77 -0.14 12.14
N HIS A 72 -17.66 0.79 12.51
CA HIS A 72 -19.01 0.86 11.93
C HIS A 72 -18.97 1.05 10.42
N GLN A 73 -18.09 1.92 9.91
CA GLN A 73 -17.90 2.08 8.47
C GLN A 73 -17.37 0.80 7.81
N ALA A 74 -16.45 0.09 8.46
CA ALA A 74 -15.96 -1.20 7.99
C ALA A 74 -17.08 -2.25 7.94
N MET A 75 -17.90 -2.36 8.98
CA MET A 75 -19.06 -3.27 9.02
C MET A 75 -20.03 -3.00 7.86
N ILE A 76 -20.35 -1.73 7.59
CA ILE A 76 -21.19 -1.36 6.44
C ILE A 76 -20.56 -1.80 5.12
N ARG A 77 -19.26 -1.52 4.93
CA ARG A 77 -18.52 -1.88 3.73
C ARG A 77 -18.46 -3.39 3.51
N TYR A 78 -18.10 -4.17 4.53
CA TYR A 78 -18.02 -5.63 4.41
C TYR A 78 -19.38 -6.30 4.26
N ARG A 79 -20.44 -5.72 4.86
CA ARG A 79 -21.81 -6.16 4.58
C ARG A 79 -22.16 -5.99 3.10
N ALA A 80 -21.81 -4.86 2.51
CA ALA A 80 -22.01 -4.64 1.08
C ALA A 80 -21.20 -5.65 0.24
N ILE A 81 -19.92 -5.85 0.55
CA ILE A 81 -19.07 -6.82 -0.15
C ILE A 81 -19.65 -8.24 -0.09
N ILE A 82 -20.13 -8.69 1.06
CA ILE A 82 -20.66 -10.05 1.23
C ILE A 82 -21.98 -10.23 0.46
N PHE A 83 -22.89 -9.27 0.55
CA PHE A 83 -24.26 -9.43 0.03
C PHE A 83 -24.51 -8.78 -1.34
N GLN A 84 -23.52 -8.06 -1.91
CA GLN A 84 -23.56 -7.57 -3.29
C GLN A 84 -22.88 -8.51 -4.28
N ARG A 85 -22.25 -9.58 -3.83
CA ARG A 85 -21.82 -10.70 -4.67
C ARG A 85 -23.04 -11.47 -5.17
N GLU A 86 -23.83 -10.79 -6.02
CA GLU A 86 -24.92 -11.48 -6.73
C GLU A 86 -24.30 -12.53 -7.65
N PRO A 87 -24.94 -13.70 -7.81
CA PRO A 87 -24.50 -14.72 -8.77
C PRO A 87 -24.37 -14.19 -10.20
N GLU A 88 -25.05 -13.10 -10.53
CA GLU A 88 -24.96 -12.45 -11.85
C GLU A 88 -23.58 -11.86 -12.16
N ALA A 89 -22.79 -11.50 -11.16
CA ALA A 89 -21.41 -11.04 -11.39
C ALA A 89 -20.47 -12.18 -11.82
N MET A 90 -20.84 -13.42 -11.63
CA MET A 90 -20.11 -14.61 -12.15
C MET A 90 -20.53 -15.01 -13.57
N THR A 91 -21.39 -14.28 -14.25
CA THR A 91 -21.79 -14.55 -15.64
C THR A 91 -20.66 -14.41 -16.68
N TRP A 92 -19.46 -14.01 -16.24
CA TRP A 92 -18.26 -14.05 -17.08
C TRP A 92 -17.62 -15.44 -17.24
N ILE A 93 -17.96 -16.39 -16.37
CA ILE A 93 -17.61 -17.80 -16.57
C ILE A 93 -18.87 -18.45 -17.16
N GLY A 94 -19.00 -18.37 -18.47
CA GLY A 94 -20.01 -18.99 -19.33
C GLY A 94 -21.34 -19.30 -18.65
N ARG A 95 -22.44 -18.67 -19.09
CA ARG A 95 -23.77 -19.16 -18.75
C ARG A 95 -23.76 -20.66 -19.01
N CYS A 96 -24.02 -21.46 -17.99
CA CYS A 96 -24.39 -22.85 -18.18
C CYS A 96 -25.74 -22.86 -18.85
N ASP A 97 -25.78 -22.80 -20.18
CA ASP A 97 -27.00 -23.04 -20.93
C ASP A 97 -27.18 -24.56 -20.99
N PRO A 98 -28.25 -25.12 -20.40
CA PRO A 98 -28.49 -26.55 -20.41
C PRO A 98 -28.70 -27.08 -21.85
N ASP A 99 -28.93 -26.22 -22.84
CA ASP A 99 -29.14 -26.60 -24.25
C ASP A 99 -27.88 -26.48 -25.13
N GLU A 100 -26.79 -25.83 -24.68
CA GLU A 100 -25.52 -25.81 -25.39
C GLU A 100 -24.67 -27.06 -25.12
N ARG A 101 -24.99 -28.14 -25.81
CA ARG A 101 -24.30 -29.46 -25.74
C ARG A 101 -22.84 -29.47 -26.25
N GLN A 102 -22.19 -28.33 -26.41
CA GLN A 102 -20.85 -28.27 -27.04
C GLN A 102 -19.73 -27.70 -26.19
N LEU A 103 -19.94 -27.24 -24.97
CA LEU A 103 -18.86 -26.84 -24.07
C LEU A 103 -18.50 -27.95 -23.07
N ARG A 104 -17.23 -28.33 -23.04
CA ARG A 104 -16.65 -29.49 -22.35
C ARG A 104 -16.67 -29.49 -20.81
N TRP A 105 -17.42 -28.61 -20.18
CA TRP A 105 -17.51 -28.54 -18.71
C TRP A 105 -18.94 -28.75 -18.27
N PRO A 106 -19.25 -29.87 -17.59
CA PRO A 106 -20.57 -30.05 -17.03
C PRO A 106 -20.85 -28.96 -15.99
N CYS A 107 -22.00 -28.32 -16.08
CA CYS A 107 -22.47 -27.42 -15.03
C CYS A 107 -22.52 -28.19 -13.71
N PRO A 108 -21.94 -27.66 -12.62
CA PRO A 108 -22.14 -28.26 -11.32
C PRO A 108 -23.64 -28.31 -11.01
N PRO A 109 -24.16 -29.39 -10.44
CA PRO A 109 -25.56 -29.45 -10.03
C PRO A 109 -25.82 -28.31 -9.04
N PRO A 110 -27.02 -27.68 -9.07
CA PRO A 110 -27.36 -26.66 -8.09
C PRO A 110 -27.18 -27.23 -6.69
N PRO A 111 -26.61 -26.44 -5.74
CA PRO A 111 -26.35 -26.93 -4.40
C PRO A 111 -27.65 -27.43 -3.77
N VAL A 112 -27.67 -28.72 -3.37
CA VAL A 112 -28.79 -29.27 -2.61
C VAL A 112 -28.74 -28.65 -1.23
N VAL A 113 -29.64 -27.72 -0.94
CA VAL A 113 -29.79 -27.13 0.39
C VAL A 113 -30.39 -28.19 1.32
N PRO A 114 -29.63 -28.68 2.32
CA PRO A 114 -30.17 -29.64 3.27
C PRO A 114 -31.35 -29.05 4.02
N SER A 115 -32.43 -29.85 4.26
CA SER A 115 -33.67 -29.40 4.95
C SER A 115 -33.48 -28.94 6.41
N ARG A 116 -32.28 -29.14 6.98
CA ARG A 116 -31.83 -28.61 8.30
C ARG A 116 -30.52 -27.84 8.12
N THR A 117 -30.57 -26.64 7.55
CA THR A 117 -29.41 -25.79 7.33
C THR A 117 -29.10 -25.03 8.62
N LEU A 118 -27.88 -25.14 9.09
CA LEU A 118 -27.37 -24.29 10.16
C LEU A 118 -27.22 -22.87 9.61
N VAL A 119 -27.76 -21.91 10.33
CA VAL A 119 -27.75 -20.50 9.90
C VAL A 119 -26.90 -19.68 10.85
N LEU A 120 -25.91 -18.98 10.30
CA LEU A 120 -25.09 -18.02 11.01
C LEU A 120 -25.83 -16.67 11.02
N GLN A 121 -26.24 -16.22 12.19
CA GLN A 121 -27.08 -15.02 12.35
C GLN A 121 -26.25 -13.77 12.63
N THR A 122 -25.12 -13.92 13.34
CA THR A 122 -24.32 -12.78 13.80
C THR A 122 -22.83 -13.06 13.70
N LEU A 123 -22.07 -11.99 13.49
CA LEU A 123 -20.66 -11.91 13.83
C LEU A 123 -20.48 -10.87 14.93
N ASN A 124 -20.13 -11.31 16.11
CA ASN A 124 -19.89 -10.47 17.27
C ASN A 124 -18.43 -9.99 17.26
N ILE A 125 -18.22 -8.67 17.28
CA ILE A 125 -16.91 -8.05 17.13
C ILE A 125 -16.53 -7.35 18.42
N THR A 126 -15.37 -7.72 18.96
CA THR A 126 -14.78 -7.14 20.17
C THR A 126 -13.42 -6.57 19.84
N ILE A 127 -13.13 -5.33 20.24
CA ILE A 127 -11.80 -4.73 20.14
C ILE A 127 -11.22 -4.45 21.52
N GLY A 128 -9.91 -4.72 21.69
CA GLY A 128 -9.22 -4.59 22.98
C GLY A 128 -8.92 -3.16 23.37
N SER A 129 -8.68 -2.28 22.39
CA SER A 129 -8.31 -0.88 22.61
C SER A 129 -9.24 0.07 21.88
N PRO A 130 -9.69 1.17 22.50
CA PRO A 130 -10.41 2.24 21.82
C PRO A 130 -9.50 3.19 21.02
N ASP A 131 -8.17 2.99 21.07
CA ASP A 131 -7.22 3.82 20.33
C ASP A 131 -7.33 3.56 18.82
N GLU A 132 -7.62 4.62 18.08
CA GLU A 132 -7.73 4.63 16.63
C GLU A 132 -6.51 5.27 15.95
N THR A 133 -5.39 5.39 16.67
CA THR A 133 -4.12 5.85 16.10
C THR A 133 -3.57 4.77 15.18
N LEU A 134 -3.28 5.17 13.93
CA LEU A 134 -2.68 4.28 12.94
C LEU A 134 -1.21 4.63 12.78
N SER A 135 -0.34 3.69 13.15
CA SER A 135 1.13 3.85 13.15
C SER A 135 1.82 2.56 12.70
N LEU A 136 3.13 2.56 12.64
CA LEU A 136 3.92 1.35 12.34
C LEU A 136 3.77 0.27 13.43
N SER A 137 3.52 0.67 14.68
CA SER A 137 3.36 -0.22 15.83
C SER A 137 1.91 -0.63 16.09
N THR A 138 0.96 -0.20 15.27
CA THR A 138 -0.46 -0.57 15.42
C THR A 138 -0.62 -2.07 15.25
N SER A 139 -1.20 -2.72 16.26
CA SER A 139 -1.51 -4.16 16.22
C SER A 139 -2.61 -4.43 15.19
N GLU A 140 -2.36 -5.39 14.32
CA GLU A 140 -3.34 -5.91 13.36
C GLU A 140 -3.76 -7.35 13.69
N ASN A 141 -3.48 -7.80 14.93
CA ASN A 141 -3.80 -9.14 15.40
C ASN A 141 -5.30 -9.35 15.52
N TYR A 142 -5.77 -10.53 15.13
CA TYR A 142 -7.17 -10.93 15.35
C TYR A 142 -7.30 -12.44 15.53
N THR A 143 -8.41 -12.82 16.16
CA THR A 143 -8.91 -14.18 16.24
C THR A 143 -10.34 -14.22 15.73
N LEU A 144 -10.61 -15.09 14.77
CA LEU A 144 -11.94 -15.28 14.19
C LEU A 144 -12.40 -16.71 14.45
N SER A 145 -13.57 -16.87 15.07
CA SER A 145 -14.21 -18.15 15.32
C SER A 145 -15.58 -18.20 14.66
N VAL A 146 -15.73 -19.09 13.69
CA VAL A 146 -17.01 -19.34 13.01
C VAL A 146 -17.63 -20.60 13.61
N VAL A 147 -18.63 -20.41 14.46
CA VAL A 147 -19.40 -21.46 15.13
C VAL A 147 -20.87 -21.10 15.03
N PHE A 148 -21.72 -22.06 14.65
CA PHE A 148 -23.15 -21.80 14.50
C PHE A 148 -23.87 -21.80 15.83
N PRO A 149 -24.86 -20.94 16.05
CA PRO A 149 -25.42 -19.95 15.10
C PRO A 149 -24.75 -18.58 15.14
N SER A 150 -23.65 -18.38 15.86
CA SER A 150 -23.00 -17.09 16.06
C SER A 150 -21.48 -17.19 15.92
N ALA A 151 -20.90 -16.31 15.14
CA ALA A 151 -19.44 -16.17 15.02
C ALA A 151 -18.92 -15.05 15.95
N SER A 152 -17.63 -15.11 16.26
CA SER A 152 -16.94 -14.08 17.05
C SER A 152 -15.62 -13.66 16.40
N LEU A 153 -15.36 -12.38 16.44
CA LEU A 153 -14.11 -11.74 16.01
C LEU A 153 -13.57 -10.91 17.19
N PHE A 154 -12.40 -11.27 17.68
CA PHE A 154 -11.64 -10.48 18.63
C PHE A 154 -10.41 -9.90 17.93
N ALA A 155 -10.09 -8.63 18.20
CA ALA A 155 -8.89 -7.98 17.72
C ALA A 155 -8.35 -7.01 18.78
N ASP A 156 -7.03 -6.79 18.77
CA ASP A 156 -6.40 -5.83 19.70
C ASP A 156 -6.86 -4.41 19.42
N THR A 157 -7.02 -4.06 18.14
CA THR A 157 -7.41 -2.72 17.65
C THR A 157 -8.52 -2.79 16.61
N VAL A 158 -9.09 -1.65 16.29
CA VAL A 158 -10.04 -1.54 15.15
C VAL A 158 -9.42 -2.00 13.83
N TYR A 159 -8.12 -1.81 13.63
CA TYR A 159 -7.43 -2.21 12.41
C TYR A 159 -7.26 -3.72 12.31
N GLY A 160 -6.96 -4.39 13.42
CA GLY A 160 -7.02 -5.86 13.49
C GLY A 160 -8.42 -6.39 13.19
N ALA A 161 -9.47 -5.72 13.70
CA ALA A 161 -10.85 -6.09 13.39
C ALA A 161 -11.17 -5.93 11.89
N MET A 162 -10.65 -4.90 11.22
CA MET A 162 -10.78 -4.75 9.75
C MET A 162 -10.14 -5.91 9.00
N ARG A 163 -8.95 -6.40 9.42
CA ARG A 163 -8.30 -7.59 8.82
C ARG A 163 -9.11 -8.86 9.05
N GLY A 164 -9.71 -8.99 10.24
CA GLY A 164 -10.61 -10.11 10.55
C GLY A 164 -11.91 -10.07 9.73
N LEU A 165 -12.49 -8.89 9.51
CA LEU A 165 -13.65 -8.70 8.64
C LEU A 165 -13.34 -9.05 7.18
N GLU A 166 -12.14 -8.71 6.68
CA GLU A 166 -11.70 -9.13 5.35
C GLU A 166 -11.63 -10.65 5.26
N SER A 167 -11.00 -11.30 6.25
CA SER A 167 -10.95 -12.76 6.29
C SER A 167 -12.33 -13.39 6.35
N PHE A 168 -13.22 -12.86 7.19
CA PHE A 168 -14.60 -13.34 7.25
C PHE A 168 -15.31 -13.21 5.90
N ALA A 169 -15.15 -12.08 5.22
CA ALA A 169 -15.76 -11.87 3.90
C ALA A 169 -15.26 -12.85 2.85
N GLN A 170 -13.97 -13.22 2.91
CA GLN A 170 -13.37 -14.21 2.01
C GLN A 170 -13.86 -15.65 2.29
N LEU A 171 -14.23 -15.97 3.53
CA LEU A 171 -14.74 -17.28 3.90
C LEU A 171 -16.19 -17.53 3.42
N VAL A 172 -16.94 -16.47 3.20
CA VAL A 172 -18.31 -16.57 2.70
C VAL A 172 -18.29 -16.85 1.20
N GLN A 173 -18.83 -17.99 0.82
CA GLN A 173 -18.94 -18.40 -0.58
C GLN A 173 -19.98 -17.53 -1.33
N PRO A 174 -19.99 -17.53 -2.66
CA PRO A 174 -20.99 -16.79 -3.46
C PRO A 174 -22.45 -17.20 -3.19
N ASP A 175 -22.68 -18.45 -2.78
CA ASP A 175 -24.00 -18.95 -2.36
C ASP A 175 -24.32 -18.62 -0.88
N HIS A 176 -23.49 -17.82 -0.23
CA HIS A 176 -23.53 -17.47 1.19
C HIS A 176 -23.29 -18.65 2.13
N SER A 177 -22.79 -19.79 1.65
CA SER A 177 -22.33 -20.87 2.52
C SER A 177 -21.03 -20.49 3.22
N ILE A 178 -20.84 -21.06 4.42
CA ILE A 178 -19.63 -20.87 5.22
C ILE A 178 -19.36 -22.11 6.05
N ARG A 179 -18.09 -22.50 6.18
CA ARG A 179 -17.65 -23.62 7.02
C ARG A 179 -17.22 -23.11 8.40
N SER A 180 -17.55 -23.90 9.44
CA SER A 180 -17.06 -23.63 10.79
C SER A 180 -15.55 -23.74 10.83
N GLN A 181 -14.88 -22.80 11.50
CA GLN A 181 -13.44 -22.77 11.59
C GLN A 181 -12.96 -21.76 12.62
N GLN A 182 -11.69 -21.88 12.97
CA GLN A 182 -10.98 -20.94 13.83
C GLN A 182 -9.75 -20.42 13.11
N ILE A 183 -9.54 -19.10 13.15
CA ILE A 183 -8.37 -18.42 12.59
C ILE A 183 -7.71 -17.60 13.69
N VAL A 184 -6.40 -17.70 13.80
CA VAL A 184 -5.55 -16.77 14.54
C VAL A 184 -4.57 -16.19 13.55
N ASP A 185 -4.57 -14.88 13.41
CA ASP A 185 -3.77 -14.23 12.40
C ASP A 185 -3.17 -12.91 12.89
N PHE A 186 -1.98 -12.63 12.40
CA PHE A 186 -1.24 -11.39 12.59
C PHE A 186 -0.25 -11.24 11.44
N PRO A 187 0.11 -10.02 11.04
CA PRO A 187 1.04 -9.83 9.94
C PRO A 187 2.45 -10.27 10.33
N ARG A 188 3.11 -11.02 9.45
CA ARG A 188 4.53 -11.36 9.62
C ARG A 188 5.44 -10.13 9.48
N PHE A 189 5.04 -9.19 8.64
CA PHE A 189 5.74 -7.93 8.41
C PHE A 189 4.82 -6.75 8.76
N PRO A 190 5.25 -5.84 9.67
CA PRO A 190 4.43 -4.71 10.08
C PRO A 190 4.29 -3.63 8.99
N PHE A 191 5.17 -3.63 7.98
CA PHE A 191 5.16 -2.70 6.86
C PHE A 191 4.90 -3.45 5.55
N ARG A 192 3.75 -3.23 4.95
CA ARG A 192 3.30 -3.88 3.71
C ARG A 192 2.78 -2.82 2.76
N ALA A 193 3.69 -2.31 1.93
CA ALA A 193 3.43 -1.17 1.07
C ALA A 193 3.24 -1.57 -0.40
N THR A 194 2.47 -0.74 -1.09
CA THR A 194 2.55 -0.57 -2.54
C THR A 194 2.98 0.85 -2.83
N MET A 195 3.84 1.05 -3.82
CA MET A 195 4.22 2.36 -4.31
C MET A 195 3.44 2.70 -5.58
N VAL A 196 3.02 3.96 -5.68
CA VAL A 196 2.45 4.54 -6.90
C VAL A 196 3.23 5.79 -7.28
N ASP A 197 3.59 5.90 -8.54
CA ASP A 197 4.26 7.08 -9.10
C ASP A 197 3.20 8.00 -9.70
N THR A 198 3.04 9.16 -9.09
CA THR A 198 2.06 10.18 -9.48
C THR A 198 2.68 11.36 -10.22
N SER A 199 4.00 11.31 -10.43
CA SER A 199 4.75 12.29 -11.21
C SER A 199 4.90 11.90 -12.66
N ARG A 200 5.42 10.67 -12.94
CA ARG A 200 5.57 10.22 -14.34
C ARG A 200 4.22 10.13 -15.02
N HIS A 201 3.19 9.70 -14.27
CA HIS A 201 1.80 9.69 -14.74
C HIS A 201 0.88 10.13 -13.59
N TRP A 202 0.21 11.26 -13.78
CA TRP A 202 -0.79 11.70 -12.80
C TRP A 202 -1.95 10.71 -12.71
N LEU A 203 -2.31 10.33 -11.49
CA LEU A 203 -3.37 9.37 -11.22
C LEU A 203 -4.60 10.07 -10.63
N PRO A 204 -5.78 9.95 -11.23
CA PRO A 204 -6.99 10.56 -10.70
C PRO A 204 -7.41 9.95 -9.36
N VAL A 205 -7.98 10.77 -8.48
CA VAL A 205 -8.40 10.36 -7.13
C VAL A 205 -9.28 9.11 -7.10
N PRO A 206 -10.25 8.92 -8.02
CA PRO A 206 -11.03 7.68 -8.05
C PRO A 206 -10.17 6.42 -8.26
N LEU A 207 -9.12 6.50 -9.09
CA LEU A 207 -8.20 5.39 -9.31
C LEU A 207 -7.35 5.10 -8.06
N LEU A 208 -6.85 6.14 -7.38
CA LEU A 208 -6.13 5.98 -6.11
C LEU A 208 -7.02 5.35 -5.03
N LYS A 209 -8.30 5.72 -4.97
CA LYS A 209 -9.27 5.09 -4.06
C LYS A 209 -9.53 3.63 -4.40
N ALA A 210 -9.68 3.29 -5.68
CA ALA A 210 -9.82 1.90 -6.13
C ALA A 210 -8.57 1.07 -5.80
N HIS A 211 -7.38 1.67 -5.92
CA HIS A 211 -6.13 1.04 -5.49
C HIS A 211 -6.10 0.79 -3.98
N LEU A 212 -6.53 1.75 -3.16
CA LEU A 212 -6.67 1.57 -1.70
C LEU A 212 -7.68 0.48 -1.33
N ASP A 213 -8.77 0.34 -2.09
CA ASP A 213 -9.71 -0.78 -1.92
C ASP A 213 -9.02 -2.12 -2.19
N ALA A 214 -8.31 -2.25 -3.31
CA ALA A 214 -7.55 -3.46 -3.66
C ALA A 214 -6.47 -3.78 -2.62
N MET A 215 -5.77 -2.76 -2.10
CA MET A 215 -4.81 -2.92 -0.99
C MET A 215 -5.48 -3.49 0.26
N SER A 216 -6.68 -3.00 0.62
CA SER A 216 -7.40 -3.47 1.81
C SER A 216 -7.79 -4.94 1.71
N TYR A 217 -8.18 -5.42 0.52
CA TYR A 217 -8.51 -6.84 0.26
C TYR A 217 -7.30 -7.76 0.38
N ASN A 218 -6.09 -7.23 0.20
CA ASN A 218 -4.83 -7.95 0.36
C ASN A 218 -4.14 -7.68 1.71
N LYS A 219 -4.83 -7.02 2.65
CA LYS A 219 -4.32 -6.65 3.98
C LYS A 219 -3.03 -5.81 3.92
N MET A 220 -2.78 -5.09 2.83
CA MET A 220 -1.72 -4.09 2.74
C MET A 220 -2.05 -2.90 3.64
N ASN A 221 -1.02 -2.24 4.19
CA ASN A 221 -1.23 -1.22 5.21
C ASN A 221 -0.49 0.11 4.98
N VAL A 222 0.24 0.23 3.89
CA VAL A 222 0.93 1.48 3.54
C VAL A 222 0.81 1.76 2.05
N LEU A 223 0.25 2.92 1.70
CA LEU A 223 0.38 3.50 0.36
C LEU A 223 1.58 4.44 0.35
N HIS A 224 2.60 4.10 -0.43
CA HIS A 224 3.74 4.95 -0.69
C HIS A 224 3.48 5.75 -1.97
N MET A 225 3.35 7.06 -1.83
CA MET A 225 3.15 7.96 -2.97
C MET A 225 4.46 8.62 -3.34
N HIS A 226 5.04 8.23 -4.47
CA HIS A 226 6.11 8.96 -5.14
C HIS A 226 5.47 10.14 -5.87
N ILE A 227 5.51 11.32 -5.23
CA ILE A 227 4.65 12.43 -5.62
C ILE A 227 5.28 13.26 -6.71
N SER A 228 6.57 13.57 -6.60
CA SER A 228 7.27 14.47 -7.51
C SER A 228 8.50 13.83 -8.10
N ASP A 229 8.74 14.15 -9.37
CA ASP A 229 9.89 13.72 -10.15
C ASP A 229 10.12 14.70 -11.31
N MET A 230 11.10 14.44 -12.16
CA MET A 230 11.45 15.28 -13.32
C MET A 230 10.24 15.67 -14.19
N PRO A 231 9.31 14.77 -14.55
CA PRO A 231 8.20 15.13 -15.44
C PRO A 231 7.19 16.08 -14.82
N SER A 232 6.95 15.98 -13.49
CA SER A 232 5.87 16.74 -12.89
C SER A 232 6.02 16.92 -11.37
N PHE A 233 5.53 18.07 -10.88
CA PHE A 233 5.37 18.40 -9.47
C PHE A 233 3.88 18.65 -9.16
N PRO A 234 3.07 17.62 -8.91
CA PRO A 234 1.63 17.77 -8.75
C PRO A 234 1.18 18.18 -7.33
N PHE A 235 2.06 18.25 -6.33
CA PHE A 235 1.70 18.65 -4.98
C PHE A 235 1.50 20.15 -4.86
N VAL A 236 0.33 20.59 -4.40
CA VAL A 236 0.06 22.01 -4.16
C VAL A 236 0.58 22.42 -2.78
N SER A 237 1.77 23.01 -2.74
CA SER A 237 2.32 23.63 -1.54
C SER A 237 1.67 24.99 -1.29
N THR A 238 1.28 25.28 -0.05
CA THR A 238 0.71 26.57 0.35
C THR A 238 1.76 27.68 0.37
N SER A 239 2.97 27.37 0.77
CA SER A 239 4.08 28.31 0.88
C SER A 239 4.84 28.49 -0.43
N LEU A 240 4.79 27.50 -1.33
CA LEU A 240 5.49 27.45 -2.60
C LEU A 240 4.53 27.07 -3.75
N PRO A 241 3.42 27.81 -3.95
CA PRO A 241 2.37 27.44 -4.90
C PRO A 241 2.86 27.40 -6.36
N GLN A 242 3.91 28.13 -6.67
CA GLN A 242 4.53 28.13 -8.00
C GLN A 242 5.10 26.77 -8.41
N LEU A 243 5.47 25.88 -7.46
CA LEU A 243 5.99 24.55 -7.76
C LEU A 243 4.99 23.74 -8.61
N SER A 244 3.76 23.62 -8.15
CA SER A 244 2.73 22.93 -8.91
C SER A 244 2.17 23.76 -10.07
N ALA A 245 2.07 25.10 -9.90
CA ALA A 245 1.55 25.97 -10.94
C ALA A 245 2.38 25.92 -12.24
N GLN A 246 3.67 25.65 -12.14
CA GLN A 246 4.60 25.57 -13.28
C GLN A 246 5.15 24.16 -13.52
N GLY A 247 5.28 23.35 -12.46
CA GLY A 247 5.85 22.01 -12.52
C GLY A 247 4.84 20.90 -12.73
N ALA A 248 3.54 21.07 -12.48
CA ALA A 248 2.53 20.08 -12.82
C ALA A 248 2.29 20.03 -14.35
N PHE A 249 1.66 18.96 -14.84
CA PHE A 249 1.27 18.85 -16.25
C PHE A 249 0.31 19.97 -16.65
N ASP A 250 -0.68 20.24 -15.83
CA ASP A 250 -1.57 21.42 -15.89
C ASP A 250 -2.30 21.63 -14.55
N SER A 251 -3.16 22.63 -14.48
CA SER A 251 -3.88 23.01 -13.26
C SER A 251 -4.91 21.96 -12.76
N ASN A 252 -5.29 20.97 -13.60
CA ASN A 252 -6.21 19.90 -13.23
C ASN A 252 -5.47 18.64 -12.75
N HIS A 253 -4.17 18.54 -13.05
CA HIS A 253 -3.32 17.41 -12.69
C HIS A 253 -2.50 17.71 -11.44
N VAL A 254 -3.20 18.12 -10.37
CA VAL A 254 -2.59 18.47 -9.08
C VAL A 254 -3.33 17.83 -7.91
N TYR A 255 -2.63 17.65 -6.80
CA TYR A 255 -3.17 17.22 -5.52
C TYR A 255 -3.14 18.39 -4.54
N SER A 256 -4.29 18.99 -4.32
CA SER A 256 -4.46 20.03 -3.30
C SER A 256 -4.41 19.43 -1.89
N PRO A 257 -4.14 20.21 -0.84
CA PRO A 257 -4.21 19.73 0.56
C PRO A 257 -5.55 19.10 0.91
N ALA A 258 -6.67 19.59 0.35
CA ALA A 258 -7.99 19.01 0.54
C ALA A 258 -8.12 17.61 -0.08
N ILE A 259 -7.61 17.42 -1.31
CA ILE A 259 -7.57 16.12 -1.98
C ILE A 259 -6.71 15.13 -1.20
N ILE A 260 -5.55 15.57 -0.71
CA ILE A 260 -4.67 14.72 0.10
C ILE A 260 -5.34 14.32 1.41
N ALA A 261 -5.98 15.25 2.10
CA ALA A 261 -6.72 14.98 3.34
C ALA A 261 -7.85 13.97 3.10
N GLU A 262 -8.59 14.11 1.99
CA GLU A 262 -9.65 13.17 1.59
C GLU A 262 -9.07 11.76 1.33
N LEU A 263 -7.95 11.67 0.63
CA LEU A 263 -7.28 10.41 0.32
C LEU A 263 -6.76 9.72 1.59
N ILE A 264 -6.15 10.48 2.50
CA ILE A 264 -5.66 9.98 3.79
C ILE A 264 -6.80 9.46 4.66
N ALA A 265 -7.91 10.20 4.74
CA ALA A 265 -9.10 9.76 5.48
C ALA A 265 -9.69 8.47 4.88
N TYR A 266 -9.75 8.37 3.56
CA TYR A 266 -10.20 7.17 2.85
C TYR A 266 -9.30 5.96 3.10
N ALA A 267 -7.98 6.16 3.10
CA ALA A 267 -6.98 5.15 3.41
C ALA A 267 -7.07 4.69 4.87
N LYS A 268 -7.14 5.63 5.83
CA LYS A 268 -7.27 5.35 7.26
C LYS A 268 -8.51 4.50 7.58
N ALA A 269 -9.64 4.77 6.92
CA ALA A 269 -10.86 3.99 7.05
C ALA A 269 -10.71 2.52 6.57
N ARG A 270 -9.58 2.18 5.94
CA ARG A 270 -9.17 0.83 5.48
C ARG A 270 -7.96 0.28 6.23
N GLY A 271 -7.50 0.99 7.26
CA GLY A 271 -6.28 0.63 7.99
C GLY A 271 -5.02 0.78 7.15
N ILE A 272 -4.98 1.79 6.27
CA ILE A 272 -3.86 2.08 5.38
C ILE A 272 -3.32 3.47 5.71
N ARG A 273 -2.00 3.53 5.94
CA ARG A 273 -1.24 4.77 6.09
C ARG A 273 -0.86 5.29 4.71
N VAL A 274 -0.71 6.60 4.57
CA VAL A 274 -0.21 7.22 3.34
C VAL A 274 1.10 7.93 3.65
N ILE A 275 2.18 7.48 3.04
CA ILE A 275 3.49 8.11 3.14
C ILE A 275 3.84 8.80 1.83
N ALA A 276 4.43 9.99 1.94
CA ALA A 276 4.84 10.77 0.78
C ALA A 276 6.33 10.58 0.51
N GLU A 277 6.68 10.57 -0.78
CA GLU A 277 8.06 10.70 -1.25
C GLU A 277 8.20 11.93 -2.13
N PHE A 278 9.22 12.73 -1.80
CA PHE A 278 9.70 13.84 -2.62
C PHE A 278 11.16 13.57 -2.89
N ASP A 279 11.47 13.11 -4.08
CA ASP A 279 12.80 12.64 -4.43
C ASP A 279 13.77 13.81 -4.61
N VAL A 280 14.82 13.82 -3.81
CA VAL A 280 15.85 14.85 -3.77
C VAL A 280 17.21 14.24 -3.42
N PRO A 281 18.32 14.81 -3.88
CA PRO A 281 18.49 16.06 -4.62
C PRO A 281 18.36 15.90 -6.13
N SER A 282 18.40 14.67 -6.66
CA SER A 282 18.13 14.34 -8.06
C SER A 282 16.61 14.33 -8.34
N HIS A 283 16.21 13.98 -9.57
CA HIS A 283 14.80 13.88 -9.96
C HIS A 283 13.99 15.18 -9.81
N THR A 284 14.66 16.33 -9.78
CA THR A 284 14.03 17.63 -9.54
C THR A 284 13.92 18.52 -10.78
N TYR A 285 14.82 18.35 -11.75
CA TYR A 285 14.78 19.17 -12.96
C TYR A 285 14.03 18.47 -14.09
N PRO A 286 13.16 19.14 -14.87
CA PRO A 286 12.80 20.57 -14.76
C PRO A 286 11.57 20.87 -13.86
N SER A 287 10.89 19.89 -13.30
CA SER A 287 9.61 20.10 -12.61
C SER A 287 9.70 20.95 -11.33
N TRP A 288 10.87 20.99 -10.71
CA TRP A 288 11.15 21.78 -9.52
C TRP A 288 11.77 23.15 -9.83
N ASP A 289 11.80 23.55 -11.09
CA ASP A 289 12.33 24.86 -11.50
C ASP A 289 11.20 25.94 -11.58
N PRO A 290 10.59 26.34 -10.44
CA PRO A 290 9.49 27.29 -10.43
C PRO A 290 9.96 28.72 -10.56
N ILE A 291 11.26 28.96 -10.34
CA ILE A 291 11.85 30.30 -10.28
C ILE A 291 12.63 30.56 -11.56
N GLY A 292 13.01 29.52 -12.24
CA GLY A 292 13.74 29.57 -13.48
C GLY A 292 12.95 28.91 -14.55
N VAL A 293 11.85 29.45 -14.95
CA VAL A 293 11.13 29.13 -16.19
C VAL A 293 11.90 28.17 -17.08
N ARG A 294 11.30 27.23 -17.73
CA ARG A 294 11.90 26.39 -18.77
C ARG A 294 12.87 27.23 -19.62
N GLY A 295 14.15 27.23 -19.24
CA GLY A 295 15.19 28.08 -19.81
C GLY A 295 15.68 29.26 -18.96
N GLY A 296 15.27 29.39 -17.69
CA GLY A 296 15.72 30.42 -16.77
C GLY A 296 16.74 29.95 -15.74
N ASN A 297 17.51 30.89 -15.22
CA ASN A 297 18.56 30.66 -14.23
C ASN A 297 17.99 30.38 -12.83
N SER A 298 17.49 29.16 -12.57
CA SER A 298 17.31 28.76 -11.18
C SER A 298 18.64 28.71 -10.47
N THR A 299 18.80 29.47 -9.42
CA THR A 299 20.02 29.43 -8.60
C THR A 299 20.09 28.16 -7.76
N LEU A 300 18.97 27.45 -7.59
CA LEU A 300 18.87 26.25 -6.73
C LEU A 300 19.10 24.95 -7.48
N LEU A 301 19.06 24.96 -8.80
CA LEU A 301 19.25 23.76 -9.62
C LEU A 301 20.55 23.84 -10.41
N ALA A 302 21.21 22.71 -10.54
CA ALA A 302 22.34 22.52 -11.45
C ALA A 302 21.93 21.51 -12.54
N ASN A 303 22.33 21.80 -13.78
CA ASN A 303 22.10 20.91 -14.90
C ASN A 303 23.15 19.81 -14.93
N CYS A 304 22.76 18.64 -15.42
CA CYS A 304 23.62 17.53 -15.74
C CYS A 304 23.32 17.07 -17.19
N SER A 305 24.35 16.71 -17.94
CA SER A 305 24.16 16.22 -19.32
C SER A 305 23.69 14.78 -19.40
N GLU A 306 23.80 14.05 -18.30
CA GLU A 306 23.37 12.67 -18.14
C GLU A 306 22.10 12.62 -17.27
N TYR A 307 21.33 11.53 -17.44
CA TYR A 307 20.22 11.27 -16.54
C TYR A 307 20.69 11.22 -15.08
N PRO A 308 20.02 11.91 -14.17
CA PRO A 308 18.68 12.53 -14.21
C PRO A 308 18.61 14.00 -14.68
N PHE A 309 19.53 14.48 -15.49
CA PHE A 309 19.59 15.78 -16.19
C PHE A 309 19.66 17.04 -15.32
N GLY A 310 19.60 16.94 -14.00
CA GLY A 310 19.73 18.06 -13.08
C GLY A 310 19.46 17.65 -11.65
N PHE A 311 19.89 18.51 -10.72
CA PHE A 311 19.79 18.25 -9.29
C PHE A 311 19.77 19.57 -8.49
N LEU A 312 19.30 19.50 -7.24
CA LEU A 312 19.37 20.63 -6.32
C LEU A 312 20.83 20.93 -5.94
N ARG A 313 21.18 22.21 -5.95
CA ARG A 313 22.49 22.76 -5.52
C ARG A 313 22.68 22.54 -4.01
N VAL A 314 23.27 21.41 -3.65
CA VAL A 314 23.48 20.99 -2.24
C VAL A 314 24.55 21.79 -1.51
N ASP A 315 25.31 22.60 -2.24
CA ASP A 315 26.30 23.55 -1.74
C ASP A 315 25.72 24.88 -1.25
N LEU A 316 24.41 25.15 -1.51
CA LEU A 316 23.75 26.40 -1.16
C LEU A 316 22.88 26.27 0.09
N GLU A 317 23.03 27.23 1.03
CA GLU A 317 22.12 27.32 2.20
C GLU A 317 20.68 27.55 1.80
N SER A 318 20.45 28.37 0.75
CA SER A 318 19.09 28.64 0.23
C SER A 318 18.36 27.39 -0.24
N THR A 319 19.06 26.34 -0.67
CA THR A 319 18.46 25.03 -0.99
C THR A 319 17.82 24.40 0.26
N TYR A 320 18.51 24.46 1.39
CA TYR A 320 18.01 23.91 2.64
C TYR A 320 16.87 24.73 3.24
N ASP A 321 16.90 26.06 3.09
CA ASP A 321 15.77 26.91 3.47
C ASP A 321 14.53 26.65 2.62
N PHE A 322 14.72 26.45 1.32
CA PHE A 322 13.66 26.07 0.40
C PHE A 322 13.08 24.68 0.76
N LEU A 323 13.92 23.67 0.94
CA LEU A 323 13.49 22.33 1.35
C LEU A 323 12.79 22.35 2.72
N GLY A 324 13.28 23.14 3.65
CA GLY A 324 12.66 23.32 4.95
C GLY A 324 11.25 23.91 4.86
N THR A 325 11.03 24.85 3.93
CA THR A 325 9.72 25.44 3.67
C THR A 325 8.77 24.43 3.03
N LEU A 326 9.25 23.68 2.04
CA LEU A 326 8.47 22.61 1.39
C LEU A 326 8.07 21.52 2.38
N LEU A 327 9.05 20.99 3.13
CA LEU A 327 8.81 19.91 4.09
C LEU A 327 7.88 20.33 5.23
N ALA A 328 7.85 21.60 5.60
CA ALA A 328 6.86 22.12 6.54
C ALA A 328 5.42 22.05 6.01
N ASP A 329 5.21 22.26 4.72
CA ASP A 329 3.90 22.09 4.10
C ASP A 329 3.54 20.62 3.89
N VAL A 330 4.53 19.81 3.49
CA VAL A 330 4.35 18.35 3.35
C VAL A 330 3.95 17.73 4.69
N SER A 331 4.60 18.12 5.80
CA SER A 331 4.26 17.59 7.13
C SER A 331 2.86 17.95 7.61
N LYS A 332 2.31 19.06 7.17
CA LYS A 332 0.91 19.43 7.45
C LYS A 332 -0.08 18.61 6.62
N ALA A 333 0.29 18.33 5.36
CA ALA A 333 -0.57 17.59 4.45
C ALA A 333 -0.55 16.07 4.73
N PHE A 334 0.61 15.52 5.09
CA PHE A 334 0.82 14.09 5.38
C PHE A 334 1.21 13.91 6.84
N PRO A 335 0.25 13.59 7.72
CA PRO A 335 0.49 13.52 9.17
C PRO A 335 1.18 12.20 9.62
N ASP A 336 1.68 11.40 8.68
CA ASP A 336 2.41 10.18 9.02
C ASP A 336 3.78 10.49 9.62
N SER A 337 4.29 9.59 10.46
CA SER A 337 5.62 9.71 11.07
C SER A 337 6.76 9.27 10.14
N ILE A 338 6.46 8.84 8.93
CA ILE A 338 7.44 8.38 7.94
C ILE A 338 7.33 9.23 6.68
N TYR A 339 8.49 9.73 6.22
CA TYR A 339 8.65 10.30 4.89
C TYR A 339 9.74 9.56 4.14
N ASN A 340 9.59 9.49 2.83
CA ASN A 340 10.66 9.10 1.93
C ASN A 340 11.20 10.35 1.22
N ILE A 341 12.51 10.52 1.21
CA ILE A 341 13.18 11.62 0.54
C ILE A 341 13.81 11.20 -0.80
N GLY A 342 13.62 9.95 -1.23
CA GLY A 342 14.31 9.39 -2.38
C GLY A 342 15.82 9.30 -2.17
N GLY A 343 16.56 9.97 -3.02
CA GLY A 343 18.02 10.03 -2.95
C GLY A 343 18.73 9.08 -3.90
N ASP A 344 17.99 8.50 -4.83
CA ASP A 344 18.51 7.57 -5.83
C ASP A 344 19.15 8.29 -7.05
N GLU A 345 19.88 7.55 -7.83
CA GLU A 345 20.47 7.93 -9.11
C GLU A 345 21.43 9.15 -9.10
N MET A 346 21.84 9.61 -7.92
CA MET A 346 22.91 10.60 -7.85
C MET A 346 24.26 9.97 -8.17
N ASN A 347 24.96 10.54 -9.13
CA ASN A 347 26.27 10.09 -9.53
C ASN A 347 27.32 11.21 -9.49
N ASP A 348 28.59 10.83 -9.33
CA ASP A 348 29.71 11.77 -9.25
C ASP A 348 29.88 12.57 -10.52
N ALA A 349 29.50 12.03 -11.68
CA ALA A 349 29.58 12.73 -12.95
C ALA A 349 28.70 13.97 -12.97
N CYS A 350 27.47 13.87 -12.44
CA CYS A 350 26.58 15.01 -12.29
C CYS A 350 27.12 16.07 -11.33
N TRP A 351 27.60 15.66 -10.14
CA TRP A 351 28.18 16.59 -9.18
C TRP A 351 29.34 17.40 -9.79
N ASN A 352 30.20 16.74 -10.55
CA ASN A 352 31.37 17.36 -11.16
C ASN A 352 31.09 18.24 -12.38
N GLN A 353 29.90 18.16 -12.96
CA GLN A 353 29.49 19.03 -14.08
C GLN A 353 29.11 20.45 -13.63
N SER A 354 28.73 20.64 -12.35
CA SER A 354 28.56 21.97 -11.78
C SER A 354 29.90 22.46 -11.23
N ALA A 355 30.47 23.52 -11.84
CA ALA A 355 31.74 24.09 -11.39
C ALA A 355 31.70 24.52 -9.92
N GLU A 356 30.57 25.04 -9.46
CA GLU A 356 30.38 25.49 -8.09
C GLU A 356 30.32 24.32 -7.10
N VAL A 357 29.55 23.27 -7.42
CA VAL A 357 29.45 22.05 -6.58
C VAL A 357 30.82 21.36 -6.55
N ALA A 358 31.52 21.23 -7.68
CA ALA A 358 32.86 20.67 -7.75
C ALA A 358 33.86 21.48 -6.90
N SER A 359 33.78 22.83 -6.94
CA SER A 359 34.58 23.69 -6.10
C SER A 359 34.29 23.53 -4.61
N PHE A 360 33.00 23.41 -4.25
CA PHE A 360 32.57 23.12 -2.88
C PHE A 360 33.14 21.78 -2.40
N MET A 361 32.95 20.71 -3.18
CA MET A 361 33.51 19.38 -2.86
C MET A 361 35.00 19.44 -2.62
N LYS A 362 35.75 20.11 -3.50
CA LYS A 362 37.18 20.29 -3.36
C LYS A 362 37.57 21.02 -2.07
N THR A 363 36.83 22.07 -1.73
CA THR A 363 37.08 22.89 -0.52
C THR A 363 36.81 22.10 0.75
N GLN A 364 35.81 21.24 0.74
CA GLN A 364 35.45 20.40 1.89
C GLN A 364 36.25 19.09 1.96
N GLY A 365 36.99 18.74 0.92
CA GLY A 365 37.65 17.46 0.80
C GLY A 365 36.70 16.29 0.58
N PHE A 366 35.54 16.52 -0.02
CA PHE A 366 34.47 15.54 -0.26
C PHE A 366 34.68 14.81 -1.59
N ASN A 367 34.40 13.52 -1.61
CA ASN A 367 34.01 12.77 -2.81
C ASN A 367 32.48 12.79 -2.96
N GLY A 368 31.93 12.16 -4.01
CA GLY A 368 30.49 12.17 -4.24
C GLY A 368 29.66 11.49 -3.14
N SER A 369 30.18 10.40 -2.55
CA SER A 369 29.53 9.74 -1.42
C SER A 369 29.52 10.63 -0.17
N ASP A 370 30.59 11.38 0.08
CA ASP A 370 30.66 12.34 1.19
C ASP A 370 29.66 13.47 1.00
N LEU A 371 29.48 13.96 -0.23
CA LEU A 371 28.54 15.02 -0.57
C LEU A 371 27.08 14.53 -0.41
N THR A 372 26.79 13.33 -0.87
CA THR A 372 25.46 12.70 -0.64
C THR A 372 25.18 12.54 0.85
N GLY A 373 26.17 12.08 1.61
CA GLY A 373 26.07 11.98 3.07
C GLY A 373 25.91 13.33 3.77
N TYR A 374 26.57 14.38 3.27
CA TYR A 374 26.41 15.75 3.76
C TYR A 374 24.98 16.25 3.54
N PHE A 375 24.46 16.09 2.32
CA PHE A 375 23.09 16.47 1.99
C PHE A 375 22.07 15.74 2.86
N ALA A 376 22.18 14.42 2.98
CA ALA A 376 21.28 13.62 3.78
C ALA A 376 21.25 14.08 5.26
N ARG A 377 22.42 14.30 5.86
CA ARG A 377 22.50 14.81 7.26
C ARG A 377 21.80 16.16 7.41
N ARG A 378 22.03 17.09 6.48
CA ARG A 378 21.38 18.41 6.51
C ARG A 378 19.86 18.30 6.41
N LEU A 379 19.38 17.43 5.52
CA LEU A 379 17.95 17.21 5.33
C LEU A 379 17.31 16.56 6.57
N PHE A 380 17.98 15.60 7.21
CA PHE A 380 17.52 15.03 8.49
C PHE A 380 17.42 16.07 9.60
N ASP A 381 18.38 16.98 9.70
CA ASP A 381 18.34 18.05 10.69
C ASP A 381 17.16 19.00 10.44
N ILE A 382 16.83 19.28 9.19
CA ILE A 382 15.65 20.08 8.84
C ILE A 382 14.37 19.37 9.25
N VAL A 383 14.23 18.09 8.88
CA VAL A 383 13.05 17.31 9.24
C VAL A 383 12.89 17.25 10.76
N ARG A 384 13.97 16.97 11.49
CA ARG A 384 13.97 16.88 12.96
C ARG A 384 13.60 18.20 13.66
N THR A 385 14.07 19.34 13.12
CA THR A 385 13.91 20.63 13.79
C THR A 385 12.62 21.36 13.41
N ARG A 386 12.10 21.16 12.20
CA ARG A 386 10.96 21.91 11.66
C ARG A 386 9.63 21.17 11.72
N SER A 387 9.63 19.85 11.90
CA SER A 387 8.39 19.13 12.13
C SER A 387 8.26 18.78 13.61
N ALA A 388 7.34 19.45 14.29
CA ALA A 388 7.02 19.23 15.71
C ALA A 388 6.50 17.80 16.02
N LEU A 389 6.36 16.94 15.00
CA LEU A 389 5.84 15.59 15.06
C LEU A 389 6.93 14.49 15.04
N TYR A 390 8.22 14.85 14.82
CA TYR A 390 9.25 13.84 14.57
C TYR A 390 10.36 13.89 15.62
N HIS A 391 10.33 12.92 16.55
CA HIS A 391 11.51 12.57 17.35
C HIS A 391 12.35 11.54 16.59
N VAL A 392 13.48 11.97 16.08
CA VAL A 392 14.52 11.03 15.64
C VAL A 392 15.17 10.48 16.88
N SER A 393 14.89 9.24 17.24
CA SER A 393 15.69 8.56 18.26
C SER A 393 17.08 8.29 17.69
N SER A 394 18.09 9.02 18.17
CA SER A 394 19.49 8.80 17.84
C SER A 394 20.02 7.57 18.59
N SER A 395 19.57 6.37 18.25
CA SER A 395 20.24 5.15 18.68
C SER A 395 21.24 4.71 17.62
N ARG A 396 22.53 5.06 17.84
CA ARG A 396 23.73 4.39 17.36
C ARG A 396 23.57 3.46 16.14
N HIS A 397 23.50 4.01 14.94
CA HIS A 397 23.77 3.26 13.72
C HIS A 397 24.53 4.13 12.70
N SER A 398 25.73 4.58 13.12
CA SER A 398 26.68 5.27 12.23
C SER A 398 27.45 4.33 11.29
N GLN A 399 27.01 3.08 11.09
CA GLN A 399 27.74 2.09 10.30
C GLN A 399 26.95 1.41 9.17
N LEU A 400 25.74 1.86 8.83
CA LEU A 400 24.95 1.27 7.72
C LEU A 400 24.68 2.27 6.59
N LEU A 401 25.61 3.16 6.32
CA LEU A 401 25.56 4.09 5.18
C LEU A 401 26.29 3.56 3.94
N SER A 402 26.28 2.26 3.73
CA SER A 402 26.64 1.70 2.44
C SER A 402 25.57 0.72 2.03
N LEU A 403 24.64 1.15 1.18
CA LEU A 403 23.95 0.41 0.14
C LEU A 403 22.57 1.05 -0.15
N SER A 404 22.50 1.71 -1.28
CA SER A 404 21.35 1.90 -2.18
C SER A 404 19.97 1.46 -1.63
N LEU A 405 19.33 2.30 -0.86
CA LEU A 405 17.89 2.54 -0.66
C LEU A 405 17.77 3.44 0.58
N PHE A 406 17.81 4.75 0.37
CA PHE A 406 17.55 5.68 1.47
C PHE A 406 16.04 5.75 1.77
N CYS A 407 15.50 4.65 2.29
CA CYS A 407 14.22 4.73 2.99
C CYS A 407 14.52 5.24 4.41
N VAL A 408 14.38 6.55 4.63
CA VAL A 408 14.54 7.12 5.95
C VAL A 408 13.24 6.89 6.71
N THR A 409 13.26 5.83 7.50
CA THR A 409 12.20 5.59 8.48
C THR A 409 12.46 6.51 9.68
N LEU A 410 11.78 7.66 9.72
CA LEU A 410 11.72 8.51 10.90
C LEU A 410 10.65 7.91 11.81
N ILE A 411 11.06 7.17 12.83
CA ILE A 411 10.15 6.62 13.84
C ILE A 411 9.99 7.67 14.92
N GLY A 412 8.81 8.33 14.93
CA GLY A 412 8.36 9.11 16.07
C GLY A 412 7.70 8.18 17.10
N HIS A 413 8.04 8.35 18.35
CA HIS A 413 7.35 7.75 19.50
C HIS A 413 6.20 8.65 19.94
#